data_067a9b8208b5fc7edeec38daff097134
#
_entry.id   067a9b8208b5fc7edeec38daff097134
#
_cell.length_a   1.000
_cell.length_b   1.000
_cell.length_c   1.000
_cell.angle_alpha   90.00
_cell.angle_beta   90.00
_cell.angle_gamma   90.00
#
_symmetry.space_group_name_H-M   'P 1'
#
loop_
_entity.id
_entity.type
_entity.pdbx_description
1 polymer ?
#
loop_
_entity_poly.entity_id
_entity_poly.type
_entity_poly.pdbx_seq_one_letter_code
_entity_poly.pdbx_strand_id
1 'polypeptide(L)'
;MKNKEIELKFIINEDIKNKLINEINKLGKLVGESHLIDTYYIPNFKDFEINGETIECIRIRETEKGVVLAYKKIHKEAKPIYCDEFETIVSSKEQMENILFSLGFSVQMIIDKSRASYKYNNLEFDLDSVKNLGELMEVELKNENGKIEEIYSFVSKFGLSQKDVTYEGIQNLMKKSLTK
;
A
#
# COMPACT_ATOMS: atom_id res chain seq x y z
N MET A 1 -5.49 -12.23 16.18
CA MET A 1 -5.87 -11.72 14.86
C MET A 1 -4.65 -11.02 14.25
N LYS A 2 -3.69 -11.83 13.77
CA LYS A 2 -2.35 -11.33 13.34
C LYS A 2 -2.29 -10.64 11.98
N ASN A 3 -3.41 -10.55 11.26
CA ASN A 3 -3.41 -10.13 9.83
C ASN A 3 -4.28 -8.90 9.57
N LYS A 4 -4.64 -8.18 10.63
CA LYS A 4 -5.46 -6.97 10.51
C LYS A 4 -4.55 -5.74 10.54
N GLU A 5 -4.54 -4.97 9.43
CA GLU A 5 -3.79 -3.73 9.32
C GLU A 5 -4.72 -2.52 9.31
N ILE A 6 -4.35 -1.49 10.08
CA ILE A 6 -4.98 -0.18 10.03
C ILE A 6 -3.97 0.76 9.39
N GLU A 7 -4.24 1.11 8.14
CA GLU A 7 -3.39 1.93 7.29
C GLU A 7 -4.20 3.09 6.73
N LEU A 8 -3.61 4.27 6.71
CA LEU A 8 -4.13 5.43 5.98
C LEU A 8 -3.16 5.84 4.87
N LYS A 9 -3.73 6.14 3.71
CA LYS A 9 -3.00 6.54 2.52
C LYS A 9 -3.28 8.00 2.18
N PHE A 10 -2.24 8.71 1.75
CA PHE A 10 -2.28 10.12 1.36
C PHE A 10 -1.60 10.30 0.01
N ILE A 11 -2.24 11.03 -0.89
CA ILE A 11 -1.56 11.55 -2.09
C ILE A 11 -0.84 12.82 -1.65
N ILE A 12 0.46 12.88 -1.84
CA ILE A 12 1.28 14.01 -1.42
C ILE A 12 1.99 14.65 -2.61
N ASN A 13 2.43 15.88 -2.45
CA ASN A 13 3.29 16.56 -3.40
C ASN A 13 4.75 16.57 -2.92
N GLU A 14 5.66 17.00 -3.78
CA GLU A 14 7.10 17.11 -3.47
C GLU A 14 7.39 17.99 -2.25
N ASP A 15 6.63 19.08 -2.03
CA ASP A 15 6.83 19.97 -0.89
C ASP A 15 6.53 19.27 0.43
N ILE A 16 5.44 18.50 0.48
CA ILE A 16 5.08 17.69 1.65
C ILE A 16 6.11 16.58 1.85
N LYS A 17 6.51 15.89 0.79
CA LYS A 17 7.54 14.85 0.83
C LYS A 17 8.85 15.39 1.42
N ASN A 18 9.33 16.53 0.93
CA ASN A 18 10.56 17.16 1.42
C ASN A 18 10.46 17.59 2.89
N LYS A 19 9.32 18.14 3.33
CA LYS A 19 9.07 18.45 4.73
C LYS A 19 9.09 17.20 5.60
N LEU A 20 8.42 16.12 5.14
CA LEU A 20 8.41 14.82 5.81
C LEU A 20 9.84 14.30 5.99
N ILE A 21 10.62 14.19 4.93
CA ILE A 21 12.00 13.69 4.96
C ILE A 21 12.84 14.52 5.94
N ASN A 22 12.73 15.85 5.92
CA ASN A 22 13.49 16.73 6.82
C ASN A 22 13.11 16.53 8.29
N GLU A 23 11.84 16.34 8.63
CA GLU A 23 11.39 16.09 10.00
C GLU A 23 11.68 14.66 10.45
N ILE A 24 11.52 13.69 9.57
CA ILE A 24 11.78 12.29 9.88
C ILE A 24 13.26 12.06 10.17
N ASN A 25 14.16 12.67 9.42
CA ASN A 25 15.60 12.60 9.69
C ASN A 25 15.98 13.11 11.10
N LYS A 26 15.13 13.92 11.72
CA LYS A 26 15.31 14.40 13.09
C LYS A 26 14.64 13.51 14.15
N LEU A 27 13.51 12.89 13.82
CA LEU A 27 12.60 12.30 14.79
C LEU A 27 12.38 10.79 14.59
N GLY A 28 12.62 10.28 13.40
CA GLY A 28 12.34 8.90 13.01
C GLY A 28 13.60 8.15 12.63
N LYS A 29 13.40 6.89 12.26
CA LYS A 29 14.47 6.03 11.78
C LYS A 29 14.10 5.51 10.39
N LEU A 30 14.96 5.76 9.40
CA LEU A 30 14.91 5.07 8.12
C LEU A 30 15.13 3.57 8.35
N VAL A 31 14.18 2.76 7.91
CA VAL A 31 14.24 1.29 8.00
C VAL A 31 14.92 0.71 6.77
N GLY A 32 14.66 1.29 5.62
CA GLY A 32 15.26 0.88 4.35
C GLY A 32 14.61 1.55 3.15
N GLU A 33 15.27 1.37 2.03
CA GLU A 33 14.79 1.76 0.71
C GLU A 33 14.72 0.51 -0.16
N SER A 34 13.78 0.48 -1.10
CA SER A 34 13.59 -0.65 -2.02
C SER A 34 12.93 -0.19 -3.31
N HIS A 35 13.27 -0.87 -4.39
CA HIS A 35 12.53 -0.80 -5.64
C HIS A 35 11.55 -1.97 -5.69
N LEU A 36 10.30 -1.68 -6.02
CA LEU A 36 9.18 -2.63 -5.96
C LEU A 36 8.51 -2.72 -7.32
N ILE A 37 8.38 -3.95 -7.82
CA ILE A 37 7.52 -4.26 -8.96
C ILE A 37 6.36 -5.08 -8.44
N ASP A 38 5.17 -4.48 -8.40
CA ASP A 38 3.93 -5.09 -7.94
C ASP A 38 3.11 -5.54 -9.14
N THR A 39 2.95 -6.84 -9.36
CA THR A 39 2.05 -7.39 -10.36
C THR A 39 0.75 -7.81 -9.68
N TYR A 40 -0.37 -7.20 -10.09
CA TYR A 40 -1.70 -7.47 -9.57
C TYR A 40 -2.46 -8.43 -10.49
N TYR A 41 -3.21 -9.35 -9.88
CA TYR A 41 -3.95 -10.40 -10.57
C TYR A 41 -5.42 -10.36 -10.20
N ILE A 42 -6.29 -10.62 -11.19
CA ILE A 42 -7.73 -10.78 -11.01
C ILE A 42 -8.17 -12.18 -11.46
N PRO A 43 -9.12 -12.82 -10.75
CA PRO A 43 -9.69 -14.09 -11.16
C PRO A 43 -10.78 -13.88 -12.22
N ASN A 44 -11.06 -14.92 -13.03
CA ASN A 44 -12.15 -14.94 -13.99
C ASN A 44 -13.49 -15.46 -13.43
N PHE A 45 -13.49 -15.90 -12.16
CA PHE A 45 -14.64 -16.56 -11.51
C PHE A 45 -15.21 -15.77 -10.33
N LYS A 46 -14.59 -14.65 -9.96
CA LYS A 46 -15.03 -13.78 -8.85
C LYS A 46 -14.67 -12.34 -9.16
N ASP A 47 -15.57 -11.43 -8.86
CA ASP A 47 -15.27 -10.00 -8.96
C ASP A 47 -14.52 -9.52 -7.70
N PHE A 48 -13.36 -8.92 -7.90
CA PHE A 48 -12.55 -8.27 -6.85
C PHE A 48 -12.86 -6.79 -6.72
N GLU A 49 -13.78 -6.28 -7.55
CA GLU A 49 -14.23 -4.90 -7.52
C GLU A 49 -15.71 -4.81 -7.13
N ILE A 50 -16.07 -3.81 -6.36
CA ILE A 50 -17.45 -3.42 -6.07
C ILE A 50 -17.62 -1.96 -6.49
N ASN A 51 -18.62 -1.69 -7.35
CA ASN A 51 -18.89 -0.36 -7.89
C ASN A 51 -17.65 0.32 -8.52
N GLY A 52 -16.80 -0.47 -9.19
CA GLY A 52 -15.58 0.00 -9.84
C GLY A 52 -14.40 0.26 -8.88
N GLU A 53 -14.54 -0.09 -7.62
CA GLU A 53 -13.48 0.02 -6.63
C GLU A 53 -12.93 -1.35 -6.26
N THR A 54 -11.63 -1.53 -6.35
CA THR A 54 -10.94 -2.75 -5.93
C THR A 54 -11.05 -2.91 -4.43
N ILE A 55 -11.64 -4.00 -3.97
CA ILE A 55 -11.79 -4.36 -2.56
C ILE A 55 -10.98 -5.59 -2.16
N GLU A 56 -10.64 -6.42 -3.14
CA GLU A 56 -9.74 -7.56 -2.97
C GLU A 56 -8.63 -7.49 -4.02
N CYS A 57 -7.45 -7.99 -3.70
CA CYS A 57 -6.40 -8.17 -4.70
C CYS A 57 -5.47 -9.32 -4.34
N ILE A 58 -4.90 -9.94 -5.38
CA ILE A 58 -3.72 -10.78 -5.28
C ILE A 58 -2.58 -10.02 -5.93
N ARG A 59 -1.43 -9.99 -5.27
CA ARG A 59 -0.23 -9.29 -5.71
C ARG A 59 0.98 -10.19 -5.60
N ILE A 60 1.78 -10.25 -6.64
CA ILE A 60 3.16 -10.71 -6.54
C ILE A 60 4.04 -9.46 -6.53
N ARG A 61 4.82 -9.30 -5.45
CA ARG A 61 5.81 -8.21 -5.28
C ARG A 61 7.20 -8.75 -5.48
N GLU A 62 7.94 -8.12 -6.35
CA GLU A 62 9.37 -8.36 -6.54
C GLU A 62 10.17 -7.25 -5.89
N THR A 63 11.24 -7.62 -5.20
CA THR A 63 12.23 -6.73 -4.60
C THR A 63 13.62 -7.32 -4.80
N GLU A 64 14.66 -6.56 -4.46
CA GLU A 64 16.03 -7.08 -4.40
C GLU A 64 16.19 -8.19 -3.35
N LYS A 65 15.26 -8.30 -2.39
CA LYS A 65 15.28 -9.28 -1.29
C LYS A 65 14.54 -10.58 -1.61
N GLY A 66 13.77 -10.59 -2.70
CA GLY A 66 12.97 -11.75 -3.08
C GLY A 66 11.58 -11.42 -3.56
N VAL A 67 10.77 -12.45 -3.65
CA VAL A 67 9.40 -12.40 -4.19
C VAL A 67 8.40 -12.76 -3.10
N VAL A 68 7.35 -11.94 -2.98
CA VAL A 68 6.27 -12.13 -2.01
C VAL A 68 4.93 -12.20 -2.74
N LEU A 69 4.15 -13.23 -2.44
CA LEU A 69 2.74 -13.30 -2.81
C LEU A 69 1.91 -12.75 -1.66
N ALA A 70 0.99 -11.85 -1.96
CA ALA A 70 0.05 -11.29 -1.00
C ALA A 70 -1.40 -11.40 -1.49
N TYR A 71 -2.32 -11.67 -0.57
CA TYR A 71 -3.74 -11.45 -0.75
C TYR A 71 -4.19 -10.38 0.23
N LYS A 72 -4.93 -9.40 -0.26
CA LYS A 72 -5.50 -8.32 0.55
C LYS A 72 -7.00 -8.24 0.37
N LYS A 73 -7.73 -7.97 1.48
CA LYS A 73 -9.16 -7.68 1.47
C LYS A 73 -9.47 -6.48 2.35
N ILE A 74 -10.04 -5.44 1.74
CA ILE A 74 -10.38 -4.19 2.41
C ILE A 74 -11.80 -4.27 2.96
N HIS A 75 -11.96 -3.96 4.25
CA HIS A 75 -13.24 -3.88 4.96
C HIS A 75 -13.67 -2.41 5.10
N LYS A 76 -14.24 -1.85 4.03
CA LYS A 76 -14.65 -0.43 3.96
C LYS A 76 -15.81 -0.07 4.89
N GLU A 77 -16.65 -1.06 5.21
CA GLU A 77 -17.80 -0.92 6.13
C GLU A 77 -17.38 -0.84 7.61
N ALA A 78 -16.15 -1.25 7.93
CA ALA A 78 -15.64 -1.25 9.29
C ALA A 78 -15.21 0.15 9.75
N LYS A 79 -15.23 0.36 11.08
CA LYS A 79 -14.74 1.60 11.72
C LYS A 79 -13.76 1.25 12.84
N PRO A 80 -12.49 1.57 12.70
CA PRO A 80 -11.83 2.11 11.49
C PRO A 80 -11.84 1.09 10.32
N ILE A 81 -11.70 1.59 9.10
CA ILE A 81 -11.44 0.75 7.91
C ILE A 81 -10.13 -0.01 8.15
N TYR A 82 -10.11 -1.28 7.82
CA TYR A 82 -8.93 -2.13 7.93
C TYR A 82 -8.79 -3.07 6.73
N CYS A 83 -7.63 -3.65 6.60
CA CYS A 83 -7.31 -4.65 5.59
C CYS A 83 -6.93 -5.97 6.27
N ASP A 84 -7.50 -7.09 5.80
CA ASP A 84 -6.91 -8.40 6.02
C ASP A 84 -5.79 -8.60 5.01
N GLU A 85 -4.58 -8.86 5.47
CA GLU A 85 -3.44 -9.16 4.61
C GLU A 85 -2.82 -10.50 4.96
N PHE A 86 -2.61 -11.33 3.95
CA PHE A 86 -1.93 -12.61 4.05
C PHE A 86 -0.77 -12.63 3.07
N GLU A 87 0.44 -12.76 3.60
CA GLU A 87 1.65 -12.74 2.80
C GLU A 87 2.47 -14.02 2.98
N THR A 88 3.13 -14.44 1.91
CA THR A 88 4.11 -15.52 1.93
C THR A 88 5.23 -15.27 0.94
N ILE A 89 6.45 -15.68 1.31
CA ILE A 89 7.59 -15.67 0.40
C ILE A 89 7.43 -16.81 -0.60
N VAL A 90 7.68 -16.54 -1.87
CA VAL A 90 7.67 -17.53 -2.94
C VAL A 90 9.07 -17.66 -3.56
N SER A 91 9.46 -18.88 -3.84
CA SER A 91 10.82 -19.18 -4.37
C SER A 91 11.00 -18.82 -5.84
N SER A 92 9.88 -18.72 -6.60
CA SER A 92 9.89 -18.41 -8.02
C SER A 92 8.64 -17.67 -8.43
N LYS A 93 8.81 -16.46 -8.97
CA LYS A 93 7.71 -15.69 -9.57
C LYS A 93 7.05 -16.47 -10.70
N GLU A 94 7.82 -16.98 -11.63
CA GLU A 94 7.34 -17.71 -12.81
C GLU A 94 6.45 -18.89 -12.42
N GLN A 95 6.88 -19.71 -11.45
CA GLN A 95 6.09 -20.85 -11.01
C GLN A 95 4.80 -20.40 -10.33
N MET A 96 4.83 -19.34 -9.55
CA MET A 96 3.65 -18.78 -8.91
C MET A 96 2.67 -18.20 -9.94
N GLU A 97 3.16 -17.49 -10.95
CA GLU A 97 2.35 -16.99 -12.06
C GLU A 97 1.68 -18.14 -12.82
N ASN A 98 2.42 -19.21 -13.12
CA ASN A 98 1.88 -20.40 -13.78
C ASN A 98 0.77 -21.05 -12.95
N ILE A 99 0.90 -21.09 -11.62
CA ILE A 99 -0.16 -21.56 -10.72
C ILE A 99 -1.39 -20.64 -10.82
N LEU A 100 -1.20 -19.33 -10.69
CA LEU A 100 -2.29 -18.36 -10.76
C LEU A 100 -3.02 -18.43 -12.11
N PHE A 101 -2.29 -18.50 -13.22
CA PHE A 101 -2.88 -18.64 -14.56
C PHE A 101 -3.67 -19.95 -14.71
N SER A 102 -3.13 -21.05 -14.18
CA SER A 102 -3.83 -22.35 -14.18
C SER A 102 -5.10 -22.34 -13.33
N LEU A 103 -5.17 -21.51 -12.30
CA LEU A 103 -6.34 -21.27 -11.46
C LEU A 103 -7.33 -20.25 -12.05
N GLY A 104 -7.06 -19.71 -13.24
CA GLY A 104 -7.96 -18.76 -13.92
C GLY A 104 -7.75 -17.29 -13.53
N PHE A 105 -6.60 -16.95 -12.99
CA PHE A 105 -6.21 -15.55 -12.80
C PHE A 105 -5.55 -15.00 -14.07
N SER A 106 -5.63 -13.69 -14.24
CA SER A 106 -4.91 -12.94 -15.27
C SER A 106 -4.26 -11.70 -14.69
N VAL A 107 -3.22 -11.19 -15.34
CA VAL A 107 -2.60 -9.93 -14.93
C VAL A 107 -3.59 -8.79 -15.17
N GLN A 108 -3.84 -8.02 -14.11
CA GLN A 108 -4.65 -6.80 -14.17
C GLN A 108 -3.77 -5.57 -14.44
N MET A 109 -2.68 -5.43 -13.69
CA MET A 109 -1.83 -4.24 -13.70
C MET A 109 -0.45 -4.54 -13.13
N ILE A 110 0.55 -3.82 -13.64
CA ILE A 110 1.90 -3.82 -13.07
C ILE A 110 2.18 -2.40 -12.58
N ILE A 111 2.63 -2.28 -11.33
CA ILE A 111 2.98 -1.01 -10.69
C ILE A 111 4.47 -1.03 -10.33
N ASP A 112 5.19 -0.06 -10.87
CA ASP A 112 6.61 0.17 -10.65
C ASP A 112 6.76 1.34 -9.69
N LYS A 113 7.44 1.15 -8.55
CA LYS A 113 7.60 2.18 -7.53
C LYS A 113 8.88 2.05 -6.73
N SER A 114 9.42 3.17 -6.27
CA SER A 114 10.46 3.24 -5.25
C SER A 114 9.83 3.56 -3.91
N ARG A 115 10.25 2.86 -2.86
CA ARG A 115 9.73 2.99 -1.50
C ARG A 115 10.85 3.32 -0.53
N ALA A 116 10.63 4.33 0.33
CA ALA A 116 11.43 4.57 1.52
C ALA A 116 10.56 4.35 2.76
N SER A 117 10.96 3.37 3.60
CA SER A 117 10.21 2.96 4.80
C SER A 117 10.84 3.55 6.06
N TYR A 118 10.01 4.07 6.96
CA TYR A 118 10.42 4.73 8.18
C TYR A 118 9.63 4.22 9.39
N LYS A 119 10.25 4.33 10.58
CA LYS A 119 9.59 4.10 11.87
C LYS A 119 9.61 5.37 12.73
N TYR A 120 8.46 5.68 13.32
CA TYR A 120 8.30 6.76 14.27
C TYR A 120 7.29 6.35 15.36
N ASN A 121 7.77 6.12 16.58
CA ASN A 121 6.95 5.59 17.67
C ASN A 121 6.22 4.27 17.28
N ASN A 122 4.90 4.26 17.38
CA ASN A 122 4.03 3.14 16.97
C ASN A 122 3.67 3.13 15.49
N LEU A 123 4.19 4.08 14.71
CA LEU A 123 3.88 4.23 13.30
C LEU A 123 5.00 3.66 12.44
N GLU A 124 4.62 2.91 11.43
CA GLU A 124 5.44 2.72 10.24
C GLU A 124 4.82 3.53 9.12
N PHE A 125 5.65 4.17 8.32
CA PHE A 125 5.17 4.88 7.15
C PHE A 125 6.13 4.71 5.99
N ASP A 126 5.50 4.58 4.84
CA ASP A 126 6.15 4.40 3.56
C ASP A 126 5.92 5.63 2.69
N LEU A 127 7.01 6.11 2.11
CA LEU A 127 6.96 7.11 1.04
C LEU A 127 7.21 6.40 -0.28
N ASP A 128 6.19 6.35 -1.12
CA ASP A 128 6.21 5.71 -2.42
C ASP A 128 6.27 6.74 -3.54
N SER A 129 7.31 6.68 -4.38
CA SER A 129 7.34 7.35 -5.67
C SER A 129 6.85 6.36 -6.72
N VAL A 130 5.62 6.55 -7.19
CA VAL A 130 4.95 5.60 -8.10
C VAL A 130 5.03 6.13 -9.53
N LYS A 131 5.60 5.33 -10.41
CA LYS A 131 5.72 5.67 -11.83
C LYS A 131 4.34 5.92 -12.44
N ASN A 132 4.19 7.04 -13.13
CA ASN A 132 2.96 7.52 -13.77
C ASN A 132 1.81 7.89 -12.81
N LEU A 133 2.04 7.94 -11.49
CA LEU A 133 1.03 8.36 -10.51
C LEU A 133 1.52 9.54 -9.64
N GLY A 134 2.76 9.50 -9.20
CA GLY A 134 3.33 10.49 -8.29
C GLY A 134 3.62 9.94 -6.91
N GLU A 135 3.59 10.84 -5.91
CA GLU A 135 4.01 10.54 -4.55
C GLU A 135 2.84 10.12 -3.68
N LEU A 136 3.01 9.01 -2.98
CA LEU A 136 2.07 8.50 -1.98
C LEU A 136 2.77 8.38 -0.63
N MET A 137 2.01 8.57 0.44
CA MET A 137 2.42 8.22 1.79
C MET A 137 1.40 7.23 2.35
N GLU A 138 1.88 6.10 2.86
CA GLU A 138 1.11 5.13 3.62
C GLU A 138 1.57 5.20 5.08
N VAL A 139 0.63 5.28 6.02
CA VAL A 139 0.93 5.31 7.46
C VAL A 139 0.15 4.21 8.14
N GLU A 140 0.86 3.29 8.78
CA GLU A 140 0.33 2.11 9.44
C GLU A 140 0.53 2.16 10.95
N LEU A 141 -0.49 1.71 11.71
CA LEU A 141 -0.39 1.46 13.15
C LEU A 141 0.18 0.08 13.41
N LYS A 142 1.34 0.00 14.07
CA LYS A 142 2.00 -1.29 14.43
C LYS A 142 1.59 -1.84 15.79
N ASN A 143 0.77 -1.12 16.54
CA ASN A 143 0.27 -1.57 17.83
C ASN A 143 -1.21 -1.92 17.71
N GLU A 144 -1.60 -3.15 18.10
CA GLU A 144 -3.00 -3.61 18.12
C GLU A 144 -3.91 -2.70 18.98
N ASN A 145 -3.34 -1.98 19.94
CA ASN A 145 -4.04 -1.01 20.80
C ASN A 145 -3.87 0.45 20.30
N GLY A 146 -3.20 0.68 19.17
CA GLY A 146 -2.99 1.98 18.58
C GLY A 146 -4.32 2.61 18.14
N LYS A 147 -4.37 3.93 18.25
CA LYS A 147 -5.56 4.70 17.86
C LYS A 147 -5.28 5.44 16.57
N ILE A 148 -6.27 5.49 15.69
CA ILE A 148 -6.16 6.19 14.39
C ILE A 148 -5.82 7.68 14.55
N GLU A 149 -6.15 8.28 15.71
CA GLU A 149 -5.80 9.64 16.08
C GLU A 149 -4.28 9.86 16.16
N GLU A 150 -3.49 8.81 16.41
CA GLU A 150 -2.03 8.87 16.39
C GLU A 150 -1.51 9.19 14.98
N ILE A 151 -2.13 8.56 13.95
CA ILE A 151 -1.83 8.87 12.55
C ILE A 151 -2.20 10.33 12.24
N TYR A 152 -3.41 10.78 12.61
CA TYR A 152 -3.83 12.17 12.35
C TYR A 152 -2.97 13.19 13.07
N SER A 153 -2.57 12.92 14.31
CA SER A 153 -1.63 13.77 15.05
C SER A 153 -0.27 13.87 14.37
N PHE A 154 0.22 12.76 13.80
CA PHE A 154 1.48 12.74 13.07
C PHE A 154 1.38 13.55 11.77
N VAL A 155 0.41 13.25 10.91
CA VAL A 155 0.31 13.87 9.58
C VAL A 155 -0.07 15.34 9.62
N SER A 156 -0.74 15.81 10.70
CA SER A 156 -1.09 17.21 10.89
C SER A 156 0.12 18.14 10.95
N LYS A 157 1.28 17.64 11.38
CA LYS A 157 2.56 18.38 11.37
C LYS A 157 2.99 18.81 9.97
N PHE A 158 2.47 18.13 8.95
CA PHE A 158 2.78 18.37 7.55
C PHE A 158 1.62 19.04 6.79
N GLY A 159 0.60 19.47 7.53
CA GLY A 159 -0.59 20.13 6.97
C GLY A 159 -1.62 19.17 6.39
N LEU A 160 -1.47 17.86 6.65
CA LEU A 160 -2.44 16.84 6.25
C LEU A 160 -3.46 16.57 7.36
N SER A 161 -4.64 16.12 6.97
CA SER A 161 -5.77 15.86 7.86
C SER A 161 -6.60 14.67 7.39
N GLN A 162 -7.65 14.34 8.10
CA GLN A 162 -8.60 13.30 7.71
C GLN A 162 -9.21 13.53 6.31
N LYS A 163 -9.31 14.78 5.86
CA LYS A 163 -9.89 15.13 4.54
C LYS A 163 -8.96 14.74 3.38
N ASP A 164 -7.67 14.57 3.66
CA ASP A 164 -6.64 14.26 2.68
C ASP A 164 -6.42 12.76 2.55
N VAL A 165 -7.13 11.93 3.36
CA VAL A 165 -7.05 10.48 3.29
C VAL A 165 -7.70 9.97 2.02
N THR A 166 -6.98 9.15 1.26
CA THR A 166 -7.57 8.36 0.19
C THR A 166 -7.77 6.91 0.66
N TYR A 167 -8.99 6.42 0.51
CA TYR A 167 -9.35 5.01 0.77
C TYR A 167 -9.31 4.17 -0.50
N GLU A 168 -8.88 4.77 -1.60
CA GLU A 168 -8.75 4.08 -2.87
C GLU A 168 -7.49 3.20 -2.88
N GLY A 169 -7.63 1.98 -3.42
CA GLY A 169 -6.48 1.15 -3.72
C GLY A 169 -5.60 1.78 -4.80
N ILE A 170 -4.32 1.50 -4.77
CA ILE A 170 -3.35 2.04 -5.74
C ILE A 170 -3.74 1.70 -7.19
N GLN A 171 -4.39 0.55 -7.44
CA GLN A 171 -4.89 0.17 -8.75
C GLN A 171 -5.94 1.16 -9.26
N ASN A 172 -6.85 1.62 -8.39
CA ASN A 172 -7.88 2.60 -8.77
C ASN A 172 -7.26 3.98 -9.05
N LEU A 173 -6.29 4.39 -8.25
CA LEU A 173 -5.55 5.64 -8.48
C LEU A 173 -4.83 5.60 -9.84
N MET A 174 -4.17 4.47 -10.16
CA MET A 174 -3.51 4.27 -11.45
C MET A 174 -4.49 4.29 -12.63
N LYS A 175 -5.65 3.60 -12.53
CA LYS A 175 -6.70 3.62 -13.56
C LYS A 175 -7.13 5.07 -13.85
N LYS A 176 -7.37 5.87 -12.81
CA LYS A 176 -7.77 7.27 -12.93
C LYS A 176 -6.69 8.17 -13.53
N SER A 177 -5.41 7.90 -13.25
CA SER A 177 -4.30 8.67 -13.80
C SER A 177 -4.13 8.43 -15.31
N LEU A 178 -4.42 7.23 -15.79
CA LEU A 178 -4.30 6.85 -17.21
C LEU A 178 -5.47 7.34 -18.07
N THR A 179 -6.56 7.81 -17.45
CA THR A 179 -7.76 8.32 -18.15
C THR A 179 -7.82 9.85 -18.22
N LYS A 180 -6.84 10.54 -17.66
CA LYS A 180 -6.65 12.00 -17.76
C LYS A 180 -5.68 12.36 -18.85
#